data_3539b125623813403336d6e3784c9e1b
#
_entry.id   3539b125623813403336d6e3784c9e1b
#
_cell.length_a   1.000
_cell.length_b   1.000
_cell.length_c   1.000
_cell.angle_alpha   90.00
_cell.angle_beta   90.00
_cell.angle_gamma   90.00
#
_symmetry.space_group_name_H-M   'P 1'
#
loop_
_entity.id
_entity.type
_entity.pdbx_description
1 polymer ?
#
loop_
_entity_poly.entity_id
_entity_poly.type
_entity_poly.pdbx_seq_one_letter_code
_entity_poly.pdbx_strand_id
1 'polypeptide(L)'
;MTVKKLTSTNAIEAANRAEVTAILIRAGYRVYRPEADLSGEDLIIRIPDGELRSVQMKGRPLVHWKLYGGKRYGGNEMWMLFPDPAGDIPGRPWFFIKHDELFNWYKKRHGAAPGWVQRHKAGKAEWSEKGLGLELRKFLQPFVLRATAASHKG
;
A
#
# COMPACT_ATOMS: atom_id res chain seq x y z
N MET A 1 16.92 5.58 30.76
CA MET A 1 17.19 4.72 29.61
C MET A 1 16.55 5.35 28.36
N THR A 2 17.37 5.68 27.39
CA THR A 2 16.89 6.27 26.16
C THR A 2 16.37 5.18 25.22
N VAL A 3 15.15 5.34 24.74
CA VAL A 3 14.59 4.46 23.73
C VAL A 3 15.31 4.72 22.41
N LYS A 4 15.96 3.73 21.90
CA LYS A 4 16.68 3.84 20.65
C LYS A 4 15.66 3.91 19.49
N LYS A 5 15.76 4.97 18.69
CA LYS A 5 14.91 5.12 17.50
C LYS A 5 15.18 3.98 16.51
N LEU A 6 14.10 3.43 15.91
CA LEU A 6 14.24 2.43 14.87
C LEU A 6 14.89 3.06 13.64
N THR A 7 16.06 2.57 13.27
CA THR A 7 16.79 3.03 12.07
C THR A 7 16.90 1.96 11.00
N SER A 8 16.76 0.69 11.38
CA SER A 8 16.81 -0.42 10.46
C SER A 8 15.55 -0.48 9.60
N THR A 9 15.72 -0.56 8.27
CA THR A 9 14.61 -0.75 7.33
C THR A 9 13.77 -1.98 7.70
N ASN A 10 14.42 -3.08 8.04
CA ASN A 10 13.72 -4.31 8.43
C ASN A 10 12.87 -4.12 9.68
N ALA A 11 13.39 -3.38 10.67
CA ALA A 11 12.65 -3.09 11.89
C ALA A 11 11.43 -2.19 11.62
N ILE A 12 11.60 -1.19 10.78
CA ILE A 12 10.51 -0.29 10.37
C ILE A 12 9.42 -1.07 9.63
N GLU A 13 9.82 -1.92 8.69
CA GLU A 13 8.87 -2.77 7.96
C GLU A 13 8.12 -3.72 8.88
N ALA A 14 8.81 -4.33 9.84
CA ALA A 14 8.18 -5.22 10.81
C ALA A 14 7.18 -4.48 11.69
N ALA A 15 7.52 -3.27 12.15
CA ALA A 15 6.63 -2.44 12.95
C ALA A 15 5.39 -2.03 12.15
N ASN A 16 5.57 -1.60 10.92
CA ASN A 16 4.46 -1.23 10.03
C ASN A 16 3.54 -2.42 9.77
N ARG A 17 4.11 -3.60 9.57
CA ARG A 17 3.34 -4.83 9.37
C ARG A 17 2.51 -5.19 10.58
N ALA A 18 3.09 -5.09 11.77
CA ALA A 18 2.39 -5.36 13.03
C ALA A 18 1.24 -4.36 13.23
N GLU A 19 1.48 -3.10 12.97
CA GLU A 19 0.49 -2.03 13.10
C GLU A 19 -0.72 -2.30 12.20
N VAL A 20 -0.48 -2.50 10.91
CA VAL A 20 -1.58 -2.65 9.94
C VAL A 20 -2.27 -4.01 10.07
N THR A 21 -1.56 -5.04 10.49
CA THR A 21 -2.18 -6.35 10.73
C THR A 21 -3.24 -6.24 11.82
N ALA A 22 -2.95 -5.52 12.90
CA ALA A 22 -3.91 -5.29 13.97
C ALA A 22 -5.14 -4.53 13.46
N ILE A 23 -4.93 -3.51 12.64
CA ILE A 23 -6.02 -2.71 12.05
C ILE A 23 -6.90 -3.59 11.15
N LEU A 24 -6.27 -4.38 10.30
CA LEU A 24 -6.98 -5.27 9.37
C LEU A 24 -7.83 -6.29 10.11
N ILE A 25 -7.27 -6.94 11.12
CA ILE A 25 -7.98 -7.95 11.90
C ILE A 25 -9.20 -7.33 12.60
N ARG A 26 -9.04 -6.17 13.22
CA ARG A 26 -10.15 -5.46 13.88
C ARG A 26 -11.22 -5.02 12.90
N ALA A 27 -10.85 -4.77 11.65
CA ALA A 27 -11.80 -4.39 10.60
C ALA A 27 -12.49 -5.60 9.94
N GLY A 28 -12.20 -6.82 10.38
CA GLY A 28 -12.86 -8.02 9.87
C GLY A 28 -12.14 -8.71 8.72
N TYR A 29 -10.95 -8.26 8.38
CA TYR A 29 -10.12 -8.91 7.36
C TYR A 29 -9.34 -10.07 7.97
N ARG A 30 -9.05 -11.08 7.14
CA ARG A 30 -8.10 -12.12 7.52
C ARG A 30 -6.79 -11.90 6.80
N VAL A 31 -5.70 -12.06 7.54
CA VAL A 31 -4.35 -11.76 7.04
C VAL A 31 -3.55 -13.04 7.01
N TYR A 32 -2.98 -13.33 5.84
CA TYR A 32 -2.10 -14.46 5.63
C TYR A 32 -0.75 -13.95 5.14
N ARG A 33 0.31 -14.63 5.55
CA ARG A 33 1.66 -14.29 5.10
C ARG A 33 2.19 -15.39 4.21
N PRO A 34 2.77 -15.06 3.05
CA PRO A 34 3.45 -16.05 2.24
C PRO A 34 4.61 -16.68 3.02
N GLU A 35 4.78 -17.97 2.90
CA GLU A 35 5.89 -18.67 3.53
C GLU A 35 7.24 -18.24 2.95
N ALA A 36 7.23 -17.94 1.64
CA ALA A 36 8.39 -17.38 0.95
C ALA A 36 7.91 -16.29 0.01
N ASP A 37 8.67 -15.19 -0.06
CA ASP A 37 8.38 -14.08 -0.96
C ASP A 37 8.89 -14.41 -2.37
N LEU A 38 8.15 -15.24 -3.08
CA LEU A 38 8.51 -15.65 -4.43
C LEU A 38 7.93 -14.75 -5.52
N SER A 39 6.87 -14.02 -5.21
CA SER A 39 6.12 -13.22 -6.19
C SER A 39 6.00 -11.76 -5.79
N GLY A 40 6.64 -11.35 -4.68
CA GLY A 40 6.64 -9.96 -4.23
C GLY A 40 5.44 -9.53 -3.41
N GLU A 41 4.47 -10.42 -3.16
CA GLU A 41 3.41 -10.07 -2.22
C GLU A 41 3.92 -10.19 -0.78
N ASP A 42 3.66 -9.14 0.00
CA ASP A 42 4.00 -9.12 1.43
C ASP A 42 2.92 -9.79 2.28
N LEU A 43 1.68 -9.69 1.84
CA LEU A 43 0.52 -10.22 2.53
C LEU A 43 -0.49 -10.74 1.51
N ILE A 44 -1.31 -11.68 1.96
CA ILE A 44 -2.54 -12.04 1.28
C ILE A 44 -3.67 -11.73 2.25
N ILE A 45 -4.63 -10.96 1.80
CA ILE A 45 -5.74 -10.52 2.64
C ILE A 45 -7.04 -11.08 2.09
N ARG A 46 -7.84 -11.69 2.98
CA ARG A 46 -9.21 -12.04 2.67
C ARG A 46 -10.11 -10.91 3.16
N ILE A 47 -10.80 -10.26 2.23
CA ILE A 47 -11.77 -9.22 2.59
C ILE A 47 -13.04 -9.87 3.17
N PRO A 48 -13.88 -9.10 3.88
CA PRO A 48 -15.05 -9.68 4.55
C PRO A 48 -16.03 -10.42 3.64
N ASP A 49 -16.09 -10.12 2.35
CA ASP A 49 -16.92 -10.83 1.38
C ASP A 49 -16.35 -12.20 0.95
N GLY A 50 -15.13 -12.52 1.38
CA GLY A 50 -14.47 -13.78 1.08
C GLY A 50 -13.42 -13.77 -0.02
N GLU A 51 -13.28 -12.69 -0.76
CA GLU A 51 -12.25 -12.58 -1.80
C GLU A 51 -10.86 -12.45 -1.20
N LEU A 52 -9.88 -13.01 -1.91
CA LEU A 52 -8.47 -12.89 -1.57
C LEU A 52 -7.82 -11.79 -2.42
N ARG A 53 -6.94 -11.03 -1.80
CA ARG A 53 -6.18 -9.96 -2.44
C ARG A 53 -4.70 -10.15 -2.18
N SER A 54 -3.89 -10.13 -3.24
CA SER A 54 -2.43 -10.07 -3.13
C SER A 54 -2.04 -8.64 -2.82
N VAL A 55 -1.23 -8.44 -1.79
CA VAL A 55 -0.93 -7.11 -1.25
C VAL A 55 0.55 -6.89 -1.14
N GLN A 56 0.99 -5.72 -1.57
CA GLN A 56 2.32 -5.21 -1.28
C GLN A 56 2.21 -4.02 -0.33
N MET A 57 2.95 -4.09 0.76
CA MET A 57 2.97 -3.04 1.77
C MET A 57 4.16 -2.12 1.53
N LYS A 58 3.93 -0.83 1.58
CA LYS A 58 4.96 0.20 1.48
C LYS A 58 4.75 1.24 2.57
N GLY A 59 5.79 1.98 2.91
CA GLY A 59 5.72 3.05 3.91
C GLY A 59 5.09 4.35 3.39
N ARG A 60 4.81 4.43 2.10
CA ARG A 60 4.27 5.61 1.43
C ARG A 60 3.57 5.21 0.13
N PRO A 61 2.80 6.10 -0.52
CA PRO A 61 2.07 5.78 -1.76
C PRO A 61 3.03 5.64 -2.94
N LEU A 62 3.57 4.44 -3.10
CA LEU A 62 4.56 4.11 -4.10
C LEU A 62 3.94 3.21 -5.17
N VAL A 63 4.20 3.52 -6.44
CA VAL A 63 3.85 2.66 -7.56
C VAL A 63 5.11 2.18 -8.27
N HIS A 64 4.98 1.06 -8.95
CA HIS A 64 6.11 0.42 -9.60
C HIS A 64 5.67 -0.04 -10.99
N TRP A 65 6.41 0.38 -12.03
CA TRP A 65 6.05 0.04 -13.41
C TRP A 65 5.90 -1.46 -13.64
N LYS A 66 6.70 -2.27 -12.93
CA LYS A 66 6.66 -3.72 -13.05
C LYS A 66 5.38 -4.35 -12.47
N LEU A 67 4.67 -3.63 -11.63
CA LEU A 67 3.42 -4.10 -11.04
C LEU A 67 2.21 -3.82 -11.93
N TYR A 68 2.36 -2.93 -12.89
CA TYR A 68 1.25 -2.49 -13.73
C TYR A 68 0.71 -3.63 -14.59
N GLY A 69 -0.60 -3.77 -14.61
CA GLY A 69 -1.28 -4.80 -15.37
C GLY A 69 -1.21 -6.20 -14.78
N GLY A 70 -0.61 -6.37 -13.61
CA GLY A 70 -0.49 -7.67 -12.95
C GLY A 70 0.43 -8.67 -13.65
N LYS A 71 1.14 -8.26 -14.68
CA LYS A 71 1.95 -9.17 -15.52
C LYS A 71 2.99 -9.96 -14.76
N ARG A 72 3.63 -9.35 -13.76
CA ARG A 72 4.68 -9.97 -12.97
C ARG A 72 4.17 -11.07 -12.04
N TYR A 73 2.89 -11.04 -11.71
CA TYR A 73 2.29 -11.92 -10.70
C TYR A 73 1.25 -12.86 -11.31
N GLY A 74 1.53 -13.36 -12.52
CA GLY A 74 0.65 -14.32 -13.17
C GLY A 74 -0.71 -13.75 -13.56
N GLY A 75 -0.80 -12.45 -13.81
CA GLY A 75 -2.04 -11.78 -14.13
C GLY A 75 -2.85 -11.34 -12.92
N ASN A 76 -2.39 -11.65 -11.72
CA ASN A 76 -3.09 -11.22 -10.50
C ASN A 76 -2.86 -9.75 -10.22
N GLU A 77 -3.95 -9.06 -9.93
CA GLU A 77 -3.91 -7.65 -9.59
C GLU A 77 -3.28 -7.46 -8.21
N MET A 78 -2.33 -6.55 -8.14
CA MET A 78 -1.67 -6.22 -6.88
C MET A 78 -2.40 -5.07 -6.19
N TRP A 79 -2.61 -5.20 -4.89
CA TRP A 79 -3.14 -4.14 -4.04
C TRP A 79 -2.02 -3.52 -3.23
N MET A 80 -2.08 -2.21 -3.04
CA MET A 80 -1.11 -1.48 -2.25
C MET A 80 -1.70 -1.13 -0.90
N LEU A 81 -0.87 -1.23 0.12
CA LEU A 81 -1.22 -0.93 1.49
C LEU A 81 -0.13 -0.04 2.08
N PHE A 82 -0.49 1.17 2.47
CA PHE A 82 0.48 2.13 3.01
C PHE A 82 -0.18 3.08 3.99
N PRO A 83 0.59 3.58 4.97
CA PRO A 83 0.07 4.55 5.91
C PRO A 83 0.12 5.98 5.37
N ASP A 84 -0.59 6.89 6.01
CA ASP A 84 -0.38 8.31 5.82
C ASP A 84 1.00 8.68 6.39
N PRO A 85 1.94 9.15 5.56
CA PRO A 85 3.30 9.44 6.04
C PRO A 85 3.36 10.58 7.06
N ALA A 86 2.35 11.45 7.08
CA ALA A 86 2.28 12.57 8.02
C ALA A 86 1.48 12.22 9.28
N GLY A 87 0.90 11.03 9.35
CA GLY A 87 0.07 10.63 10.47
C GLY A 87 0.87 10.23 11.69
N ASP A 88 0.32 10.50 12.87
CA ASP A 88 0.92 10.10 14.14
C ASP A 88 0.57 8.66 14.50
N ILE A 89 1.52 7.94 15.07
CA ILE A 89 1.33 6.60 15.61
C ILE A 89 0.99 6.71 17.10
N PRO A 90 -0.03 6.01 17.60
CA PRO A 90 -1.02 5.21 16.89
C PRO A 90 -2.14 6.05 16.29
N GLY A 91 -2.90 5.49 15.40
CA GLY A 91 -4.11 6.14 14.91
C GLY A 91 -3.99 6.76 13.53
N ARG A 92 -2.80 6.70 12.91
CA ARG A 92 -2.66 7.18 11.55
C ARG A 92 -3.49 6.34 10.58
N PRO A 93 -4.11 6.96 9.58
CA PRO A 93 -4.88 6.20 8.60
C PRO A 93 -3.96 5.36 7.70
N TRP A 94 -4.48 4.23 7.26
CA TRP A 94 -3.87 3.38 6.25
C TRP A 94 -4.76 3.35 5.03
N PHE A 95 -4.16 3.30 3.85
CA PHE A 95 -4.86 3.26 2.58
C PHE A 95 -4.68 1.89 1.94
N PHE A 96 -5.76 1.39 1.35
CA PHE A 96 -5.81 0.10 0.66
C PHE A 96 -6.42 0.33 -0.71
N ILE A 97 -5.60 0.22 -1.76
CA ILE A 97 -5.98 0.61 -3.11
C ILE A 97 -5.32 -0.31 -4.13
N LYS A 98 -6.01 -0.59 -5.22
CA LYS A 98 -5.41 -1.30 -6.34
C LYS A 98 -4.20 -0.53 -6.86
N HIS A 99 -3.10 -1.25 -7.09
CA HIS A 99 -1.89 -0.63 -7.60
C HIS A 99 -2.16 0.18 -8.87
N ASP A 100 -2.92 -0.38 -9.80
CA ASP A 100 -3.14 0.26 -11.10
C ASP A 100 -4.02 1.51 -10.99
N GLU A 101 -4.90 1.59 -10.01
CA GLU A 101 -5.66 2.83 -9.76
C GLU A 101 -4.73 3.96 -9.32
N LEU A 102 -3.84 3.66 -8.40
CA LEU A 102 -2.85 4.64 -7.93
C LEU A 102 -1.87 5.00 -9.05
N PHE A 103 -1.40 4.00 -9.78
CA PHE A 103 -0.51 4.21 -10.93
C PHE A 103 -1.14 5.12 -11.97
N ASN A 104 -2.39 4.85 -12.34
CA ASN A 104 -3.10 5.64 -13.35
C ASN A 104 -3.32 7.09 -12.89
N TRP A 105 -3.56 7.31 -11.60
CA TRP A 105 -3.67 8.64 -11.05
C TRP A 105 -2.35 9.41 -11.21
N TYR A 106 -1.23 8.80 -10.87
CA TYR A 106 0.08 9.41 -11.05
C TYR A 106 0.39 9.65 -12.54
N LYS A 107 0.12 8.68 -13.38
CA LYS A 107 0.37 8.79 -14.82
C LYS A 107 -0.41 9.95 -15.43
N LYS A 108 -1.67 10.10 -15.07
CA LYS A 108 -2.52 11.18 -15.54
C LYS A 108 -1.99 12.54 -15.11
N ARG A 109 -1.48 12.63 -13.90
CA ARG A 109 -1.00 13.89 -13.32
C ARG A 109 0.43 14.23 -13.74
N HIS A 110 1.28 13.22 -13.84
CA HIS A 110 2.73 13.41 -14.04
C HIS A 110 3.27 12.78 -15.32
N GLY A 111 2.46 12.07 -16.07
CA GLY A 111 2.95 11.28 -17.21
C GLY A 111 3.67 12.07 -18.29
N ALA A 112 3.38 13.36 -18.42
CA ALA A 112 4.06 14.26 -19.34
C ALA A 112 5.26 14.97 -18.68
N ALA A 113 5.43 14.87 -17.39
CA ALA A 113 6.52 15.53 -16.68
C ALA A 113 7.85 14.88 -17.00
N PRO A 114 8.94 15.67 -17.19
CA PRO A 114 10.25 15.10 -17.51
C PRO A 114 10.73 14.05 -16.50
N GLY A 115 10.47 14.26 -15.22
CA GLY A 115 10.86 13.30 -14.18
C GLY A 115 10.19 11.94 -14.33
N TRP A 116 8.91 11.91 -14.65
CA TRP A 116 8.17 10.67 -14.89
C TRP A 116 8.71 9.94 -16.13
N VAL A 117 8.81 10.68 -17.24
CA VAL A 117 9.30 10.14 -18.52
C VAL A 117 10.71 9.58 -18.38
N GLN A 118 11.57 10.32 -17.68
CA GLN A 118 12.97 9.94 -17.51
C GLN A 118 13.11 8.68 -16.66
N ARG A 119 12.35 8.55 -15.58
CA ARG A 119 12.37 7.36 -14.74
C ARG A 119 11.88 6.13 -15.51
N HIS A 120 10.83 6.30 -16.30
CA HIS A 120 10.29 5.22 -17.12
C HIS A 120 11.32 4.75 -18.15
N LYS A 121 11.94 5.66 -18.88
CA LYS A 121 12.97 5.35 -19.88
C LYS A 121 14.21 4.70 -19.27
N ALA A 122 14.60 5.13 -18.08
CA ALA A 122 15.78 4.60 -17.39
C ALA A 122 15.53 3.24 -16.74
N GLY A 123 14.32 2.68 -16.85
CA GLY A 123 13.97 1.43 -16.20
C GLY A 123 13.89 1.53 -14.68
N LYS A 124 13.90 2.74 -14.14
CA LYS A 124 13.69 2.97 -12.71
C LYS A 124 12.21 2.81 -12.42
N ALA A 125 11.92 1.76 -11.73
CA ALA A 125 10.59 1.20 -11.70
C ALA A 125 9.64 1.85 -10.68
N GLU A 126 10.07 2.88 -9.96
CA GLU A 126 9.30 3.44 -8.85
C GLU A 126 8.96 4.90 -9.03
N TRP A 127 7.75 5.26 -8.60
CA TRP A 127 7.33 6.63 -8.43
C TRP A 127 6.58 6.76 -7.11
N SER A 128 6.92 7.76 -6.33
CA SER A 128 6.14 8.11 -5.14
C SER A 128 6.30 9.59 -4.84
N GLU A 129 5.33 10.14 -4.12
CA GLU A 129 5.44 11.46 -3.53
C GLU A 129 5.93 11.33 -2.09
N LYS A 130 6.75 12.26 -1.63
CA LYS A 130 7.31 12.24 -0.27
C LYS A 130 6.24 12.39 0.80
N GLY A 131 5.16 13.08 0.47
CA GLY A 131 4.04 13.26 1.36
C GLY A 131 2.75 13.29 0.57
N LEU A 132 1.62 13.37 1.27
CA LEU A 132 0.32 13.49 0.63
C LEU A 132 0.00 14.96 0.41
N GLY A 133 0.15 15.45 -0.83
CA GLY A 133 -0.38 16.74 -1.22
C GLY A 133 -1.89 16.74 -1.19
N LEU A 134 -2.50 17.91 -1.25
CA LEU A 134 -3.95 18.07 -1.14
C LEU A 134 -4.72 17.23 -2.16
N GLU A 135 -4.26 17.21 -3.41
CA GLU A 135 -4.94 16.47 -4.47
C GLU A 135 -4.86 14.96 -4.29
N LEU A 136 -3.68 14.46 -3.91
CA LEU A 136 -3.51 13.04 -3.63
C LEU A 136 -4.34 12.62 -2.41
N ARG A 137 -4.39 13.45 -1.39
CA ARG A 137 -5.19 13.20 -0.19
C ARG A 137 -6.67 13.09 -0.51
N LYS A 138 -7.18 13.96 -1.37
CA LYS A 138 -8.56 13.88 -1.85
C LYS A 138 -8.83 12.60 -2.62
N PHE A 139 -7.91 12.23 -3.51
CA PHE A 139 -8.02 10.99 -4.28
C PHE A 139 -8.04 9.77 -3.38
N LEU A 140 -7.20 9.73 -2.36
CA LEU A 140 -7.05 8.58 -1.48
C LEU A 140 -8.15 8.45 -0.42
N GLN A 141 -8.92 9.49 -0.18
CA GLN A 141 -9.94 9.49 0.88
C GLN A 141 -10.91 8.30 0.83
N PRO A 142 -11.45 7.89 -0.32
CA PRO A 142 -12.33 6.72 -0.38
C PRO A 142 -11.62 5.40 -0.07
N PHE A 143 -10.29 5.37 -0.10
CA PHE A 143 -9.49 4.16 0.05
C PHE A 143 -8.93 3.98 1.47
N VAL A 144 -9.36 4.80 2.41
CA VAL A 144 -8.99 4.63 3.81
C VAL A 144 -9.54 3.31 4.33
N LEU A 145 -8.66 2.52 4.92
CA LEU A 145 -9.02 1.23 5.49
C LEU A 145 -9.95 1.45 6.70
N ARG A 146 -11.14 0.88 6.63
CA ARG A 146 -12.17 1.05 7.65
C ARG A 146 -12.85 -0.28 7.94
N ALA A 147 -13.41 -0.38 9.13
CA ALA A 147 -14.33 -1.47 9.43
C ALA A 147 -15.50 -1.41 8.45
N THR A 148 -15.85 -2.54 7.85
CA THR A 148 -16.97 -2.59 6.90
C THR A 148 -18.29 -2.49 7.65
N ALA A 149 -19.31 -1.93 6.99
CA ALA A 149 -20.65 -1.86 7.56
C ALA A 149 -21.18 -3.25 7.94
N ALA A 150 -20.82 -4.30 7.20
CA ALA A 150 -21.19 -5.68 7.50
C ALA A 150 -20.69 -6.15 8.85
N SER A 151 -19.55 -5.63 9.33
CA SER A 151 -19.01 -5.99 10.65
C SER A 151 -19.86 -5.49 11.81
N HIS A 152 -20.77 -4.57 11.56
CA HIS A 152 -21.66 -3.99 12.57
C HIS A 152 -23.06 -4.61 12.59
N LYS A 153 -23.34 -5.53 11.70
CA LYS A 153 -24.64 -6.18 11.57
C LYS A 153 -24.66 -7.61 12.12
N GLY A 154 -23.65 -7.92 12.87
CA GLY A 154 -23.55 -9.25 13.46
C GLY A 154 -24.65 -9.54 14.46
#